data_abdd8789914fe8ce77707ea964385672
#
_entry.id   abdd8789914fe8ce77707ea964385672
#
_cell.length_a   1.000
_cell.length_b   1.000
_cell.length_c   1.000
_cell.angle_alpha   90.00
_cell.angle_beta   90.00
_cell.angle_gamma   90.00
#
_symmetry.space_group_name_H-M   'P 1'
#
loop_
_entity.id
_entity.type
_entity.pdbx_description
1 polymer ?
#
loop_
_entity_poly.entity_id
_entity_poly.type
_entity_poly.pdbx_seq_one_letter_code
_entity_poly.pdbx_strand_id
1 'polypeptide(L)'
;MEKSKVRLRNDKNGTTVLIGKDNVQESILYIQTHQIKNVEITYRYGETHIDFLSECPYIEVLILEGPSVKNFDGAYHLKALKALEIKEVSPSLTIDFSQLTSLEELYGKLPLKTLSIGSLINLKRMMIRDFKAKGENLEEFTDLEALVHLELMNSNIISLEGIQRLKKLSRLGLFRMKVLTNIEAIQQLSENLTKLQIEFVKNIQDFSPIGKVQSLQYLSLNACGAIPSIRFTEQLPHLKTLIFADSTVMDGDVSPCIGLEYVYFTENKHYSHRLKEVASVHDCPSHKESLIQEGTEAMPKNTNCEEQLLLTQEWRMRMEDGDDEFTEENIAATETVLRDYMGGLTHLQEPSQKEIIKIVKETVLRLNALNEEYDFFIETQEREELYEFIMENAQRAGLETEEDITEEWREW
;
A
#
# COMPACT_ATOMS: atom_id res chain seq x y z
N MET A 1 -21.59 15.32 35.43
CA MET A 1 -21.89 14.66 34.16
C MET A 1 -20.68 13.80 33.82
N GLU A 2 -20.77 12.49 33.96
CA GLU A 2 -19.70 11.60 33.46
C GLU A 2 -19.53 11.87 31.96
N LYS A 3 -18.30 12.09 31.53
CA LYS A 3 -17.98 12.18 30.09
C LYS A 3 -18.34 10.85 29.45
N SER A 4 -19.11 10.88 28.37
CA SER A 4 -19.38 9.69 27.56
C SER A 4 -18.03 9.04 27.20
N LYS A 5 -17.90 7.73 27.47
CA LYS A 5 -16.72 6.95 27.10
C LYS A 5 -16.73 6.52 25.63
N VAL A 6 -17.84 6.74 24.92
CA VAL A 6 -17.96 6.38 23.50
C VAL A 6 -17.02 7.26 22.69
N ARG A 7 -16.17 6.63 21.89
CA ARG A 7 -15.23 7.28 20.96
C ARG A 7 -15.77 7.14 19.55
N LEU A 8 -15.73 8.24 18.80
CA LEU A 8 -16.29 8.31 17.46
C LEU A 8 -15.27 8.91 16.49
N ARG A 9 -15.16 8.31 15.32
CA ARG A 9 -14.53 8.91 14.14
C ARG A 9 -15.63 9.24 13.11
N ASN A 10 -15.61 10.46 12.59
CA ASN A 10 -16.54 10.89 11.56
C ASN A 10 -15.75 11.22 10.29
N ASP A 11 -16.07 10.52 9.23
CA ASP A 11 -15.50 10.74 7.91
C ASP A 11 -16.61 10.74 6.84
N LYS A 12 -16.23 10.81 5.57
CA LYS A 12 -17.17 10.80 4.44
C LYS A 12 -18.01 9.51 4.33
N ASN A 13 -17.55 8.42 4.94
CA ASN A 13 -18.23 7.12 4.97
C ASN A 13 -19.22 7.03 6.15
N GLY A 14 -19.28 8.07 6.98
CA GLY A 14 -20.20 8.17 8.12
C GLY A 14 -19.51 8.12 9.48
N THR A 15 -20.28 7.76 10.50
CA THR A 15 -19.77 7.66 11.88
C THR A 15 -19.28 6.25 12.14
N THR A 16 -18.04 6.11 12.59
CA THR A 16 -17.44 4.86 13.08
C THR A 16 -17.31 4.91 14.59
N VAL A 17 -17.76 3.87 15.28
CA VAL A 17 -17.55 3.72 16.72
C VAL A 17 -16.24 2.99 16.98
N LEU A 18 -15.36 3.60 17.79
CA LEU A 18 -14.06 3.05 18.17
C LEU A 18 -14.17 2.29 19.50
N ILE A 19 -13.91 0.97 19.48
CA ILE A 19 -14.06 0.09 20.61
C ILE A 19 -12.70 -0.29 21.19
N GLY A 20 -12.48 0.15 22.44
CA GLY A 20 -11.37 -0.28 23.27
C GLY A 20 -11.88 -1.01 24.51
N LYS A 21 -10.97 -1.50 25.37
CA LYS A 21 -11.31 -2.29 26.56
C LYS A 21 -12.24 -1.56 27.54
N ASP A 22 -12.08 -0.25 27.64
CA ASP A 22 -12.72 0.61 28.65
C ASP A 22 -14.11 1.12 28.26
N ASN A 23 -14.58 0.85 27.01
CA ASN A 23 -15.82 1.43 26.50
C ASN A 23 -16.75 0.44 25.76
N VAL A 24 -16.53 -0.85 25.90
CA VAL A 24 -17.27 -1.89 25.13
C VAL A 24 -18.78 -1.77 25.33
N GLN A 25 -19.24 -1.73 26.58
CA GLN A 25 -20.67 -1.73 26.90
C GLN A 25 -21.37 -0.44 26.45
N GLU A 26 -20.73 0.70 26.69
CA GLU A 26 -21.26 2.01 26.27
C GLU A 26 -21.28 2.11 24.73
N SER A 27 -20.27 1.55 24.07
CA SER A 27 -20.20 1.51 22.60
C SER A 27 -21.28 0.64 21.99
N ILE A 28 -21.55 -0.56 22.54
CA ILE A 28 -22.65 -1.44 22.10
C ILE A 28 -23.99 -0.69 22.20
N LEU A 29 -24.27 -0.09 23.38
CA LEU A 29 -25.49 0.66 23.58
C LEU A 29 -25.64 1.82 22.58
N TYR A 30 -24.53 2.54 22.33
CA TYR A 30 -24.50 3.64 21.36
C TYR A 30 -24.77 3.14 19.93
N ILE A 31 -24.10 2.06 19.53
CA ILE A 31 -24.27 1.42 18.20
C ILE A 31 -25.74 1.03 18.00
N GLN A 32 -26.36 0.37 18.99
CA GLN A 32 -27.76 -0.05 18.94
C GLN A 32 -28.72 1.13 18.89
N THR A 33 -28.50 2.15 19.74
CA THR A 33 -29.37 3.32 19.84
C THR A 33 -29.35 4.16 18.56
N HIS A 34 -28.19 4.32 17.95
CA HIS A 34 -28.00 5.19 16.76
C HIS A 34 -27.94 4.42 15.45
N GLN A 35 -28.11 3.08 15.48
CA GLN A 35 -28.05 2.19 14.31
C GLN A 35 -26.76 2.38 13.50
N ILE A 36 -25.62 2.50 14.22
CA ILE A 36 -24.30 2.67 13.60
C ILE A 36 -23.93 1.43 12.81
N LYS A 37 -23.41 1.65 11.61
CA LYS A 37 -23.02 0.58 10.67
C LYS A 37 -21.53 0.31 10.62
N ASN A 38 -20.70 1.26 11.06
CA ASN A 38 -19.25 1.18 11.00
C ASN A 38 -18.67 1.04 12.40
N VAL A 39 -17.84 0.02 12.58
CA VAL A 39 -17.20 -0.27 13.87
C VAL A 39 -15.72 -0.55 13.64
N GLU A 40 -14.89 0.01 14.51
CA GLU A 40 -13.47 -0.30 14.59
C GLU A 40 -13.15 -0.86 15.97
N ILE A 41 -12.55 -2.05 16.00
CA ILE A 41 -11.96 -2.64 17.19
C ILE A 41 -10.51 -2.20 17.21
N THR A 42 -10.18 -1.30 18.14
CA THR A 42 -8.87 -0.67 18.20
C THR A 42 -7.83 -1.56 18.90
N TYR A 43 -6.53 -1.27 18.74
CA TYR A 43 -5.44 -1.97 19.43
C TYR A 43 -5.58 -1.97 20.97
N ARG A 44 -6.33 -1.01 21.56
CA ARG A 44 -6.64 -0.92 22.99
C ARG A 44 -7.72 -1.90 23.45
N TYR A 45 -8.29 -2.71 22.57
CA TYR A 45 -9.38 -3.63 22.91
C TYR A 45 -8.95 -4.69 23.96
N GLY A 46 -7.81 -5.32 23.76
CA GLY A 46 -7.14 -6.17 24.73
C GLY A 46 -7.81 -7.53 25.06
N GLU A 47 -9.03 -7.79 24.58
CA GLU A 47 -9.75 -9.05 24.80
C GLU A 47 -9.45 -10.04 23.66
N THR A 48 -9.65 -11.34 23.93
CA THR A 48 -9.31 -12.42 22.97
C THR A 48 -10.45 -12.80 22.04
N HIS A 49 -11.66 -12.29 22.26
CA HIS A 49 -12.86 -12.60 21.47
C HIS A 49 -13.70 -11.34 21.23
N ILE A 50 -14.52 -11.37 20.20
CA ILE A 50 -15.36 -10.23 19.77
C ILE A 50 -16.83 -10.61 19.73
N ASP A 51 -17.29 -11.48 20.63
CA ASP A 51 -18.65 -12.08 20.64
C ASP A 51 -19.75 -11.04 20.80
N PHE A 52 -19.44 -9.87 21.39
CA PHE A 52 -20.39 -8.76 21.54
C PHE A 52 -20.92 -8.27 20.17
N LEU A 53 -20.19 -8.49 19.07
CA LEU A 53 -20.67 -8.13 17.73
C LEU A 53 -21.97 -8.86 17.34
N SER A 54 -22.24 -10.02 17.94
CA SER A 54 -23.51 -10.74 17.74
C SER A 54 -24.74 -9.92 18.13
N GLU A 55 -24.60 -8.93 18.99
CA GLU A 55 -25.66 -8.02 19.41
C GLU A 55 -25.99 -6.93 18.37
N CYS A 56 -25.12 -6.77 17.35
CA CYS A 56 -25.23 -5.72 16.33
C CYS A 56 -25.12 -6.28 14.90
N PRO A 57 -26.00 -7.22 14.47
CA PRO A 57 -25.87 -7.97 13.21
C PRO A 57 -25.99 -7.12 11.93
N TYR A 58 -26.38 -5.86 12.05
CA TYR A 58 -26.56 -4.90 10.97
C TYR A 58 -25.32 -4.05 10.68
N ILE A 59 -24.20 -4.30 11.35
CA ILE A 59 -22.91 -3.67 11.04
C ILE A 59 -22.51 -4.04 9.60
N GLU A 60 -22.17 -3.03 8.81
CA GLU A 60 -21.77 -3.17 7.41
C GLU A 60 -20.25 -3.07 7.20
N VAL A 61 -19.55 -2.35 8.09
CA VAL A 61 -18.09 -2.16 8.02
C VAL A 61 -17.47 -2.54 9.36
N LEU A 62 -16.49 -3.44 9.32
CA LEU A 62 -15.68 -3.83 10.47
C LEU A 62 -14.20 -3.58 10.18
N ILE A 63 -13.56 -2.75 11.00
CA ILE A 63 -12.12 -2.57 11.03
C ILE A 63 -11.59 -3.28 12.27
N LEU A 64 -10.63 -4.18 12.10
CA LEU A 64 -10.06 -4.99 13.17
C LEU A 64 -8.58 -4.70 13.35
N GLU A 65 -8.25 -3.99 14.42
CA GLU A 65 -6.91 -3.73 14.91
C GLU A 65 -6.79 -4.27 16.35
N GLY A 66 -6.88 -5.58 16.48
CA GLY A 66 -6.92 -6.25 17.77
C GLY A 66 -5.84 -7.32 17.91
N PRO A 67 -4.57 -6.98 18.24
CA PRO A 67 -3.48 -7.95 18.35
C PRO A 67 -3.75 -9.06 19.37
N SER A 68 -4.64 -8.81 20.35
CA SER A 68 -5.08 -9.79 21.33
C SER A 68 -6.17 -10.73 20.85
N VAL A 69 -6.90 -10.39 19.78
CA VAL A 69 -8.05 -11.16 19.28
C VAL A 69 -7.60 -12.48 18.69
N LYS A 70 -8.09 -13.60 19.24
CA LYS A 70 -7.77 -14.97 18.86
C LYS A 70 -8.97 -15.75 18.32
N ASN A 71 -10.18 -15.22 18.53
CA ASN A 71 -11.44 -15.81 18.07
C ASN A 71 -12.25 -14.77 17.30
N PHE A 72 -12.68 -15.17 16.08
CA PHE A 72 -13.42 -14.32 15.13
C PHE A 72 -14.93 -14.62 15.11
N ASP A 73 -15.42 -15.57 15.92
CA ASP A 73 -16.80 -16.11 15.84
C ASP A 73 -17.87 -15.04 15.95
N GLY A 74 -17.63 -14.00 16.78
CA GLY A 74 -18.56 -12.87 16.92
C GLY A 74 -18.82 -12.14 15.59
N ALA A 75 -17.82 -12.02 14.73
CA ALA A 75 -17.97 -11.35 13.44
C ALA A 75 -18.81 -12.16 12.42
N TYR A 76 -18.89 -13.47 12.55
CA TYR A 76 -19.74 -14.30 11.67
C TYR A 76 -21.24 -14.06 11.86
N HIS A 77 -21.64 -13.37 12.92
CA HIS A 77 -23.01 -12.92 13.15
C HIS A 77 -23.38 -11.64 12.36
N LEU A 78 -22.39 -10.94 11.82
CA LEU A 78 -22.59 -9.70 11.05
C LEU A 78 -23.08 -10.01 9.63
N LYS A 79 -24.36 -10.33 9.50
CA LYS A 79 -24.95 -10.77 8.21
C LYS A 79 -25.05 -9.66 7.16
N ALA A 80 -24.93 -8.40 7.58
CA ALA A 80 -24.90 -7.23 6.71
C ALA A 80 -23.47 -6.77 6.34
N LEU A 81 -22.41 -7.48 6.80
CA LEU A 81 -21.02 -7.07 6.62
C LEU A 81 -20.65 -7.02 5.14
N LYS A 82 -20.27 -5.85 4.67
CA LYS A 82 -19.85 -5.57 3.28
C LYS A 82 -18.36 -5.30 3.16
N ALA A 83 -17.77 -4.65 4.18
CA ALA A 83 -16.35 -4.33 4.19
C ALA A 83 -15.67 -4.83 5.47
N LEU A 84 -14.54 -5.50 5.29
CA LEU A 84 -13.67 -5.96 6.38
C LEU A 84 -12.26 -5.45 6.12
N GLU A 85 -11.73 -4.68 7.06
CA GLU A 85 -10.32 -4.30 7.10
C GLU A 85 -9.64 -4.98 8.28
N ILE A 86 -8.49 -5.61 8.03
CA ILE A 86 -7.67 -6.27 9.05
C ILE A 86 -6.34 -5.54 9.09
N LYS A 87 -6.13 -4.69 10.11
CA LYS A 87 -4.89 -3.95 10.30
C LYS A 87 -3.86 -4.84 10.99
N GLU A 88 -4.08 -5.14 12.25
CA GLU A 88 -3.24 -6.01 13.05
C GLU A 88 -4.07 -6.96 13.91
N VAL A 89 -3.69 -8.23 13.93
CA VAL A 89 -4.40 -9.28 14.68
C VAL A 89 -3.42 -10.32 15.21
N SER A 90 -3.86 -11.11 16.21
CA SER A 90 -3.07 -12.21 16.73
C SER A 90 -2.63 -13.19 15.62
N PRO A 91 -1.36 -13.62 15.57
CA PRO A 91 -0.89 -14.64 14.63
C PRO A 91 -1.63 -15.97 14.76
N SER A 92 -2.31 -16.22 15.88
CA SER A 92 -3.12 -17.42 16.11
C SER A 92 -4.55 -17.32 15.60
N LEU A 93 -4.99 -16.12 15.17
CA LEU A 93 -6.33 -15.92 14.66
C LEU A 93 -6.56 -16.76 13.40
N THR A 94 -7.72 -17.39 13.33
CA THR A 94 -8.20 -18.10 12.14
C THR A 94 -9.46 -17.40 11.65
N ILE A 95 -9.54 -17.12 10.35
CA ILE A 95 -10.74 -16.57 9.71
C ILE A 95 -11.19 -17.57 8.63
N ASP A 96 -12.45 -18.00 8.72
CA ASP A 96 -13.11 -18.79 7.68
C ASP A 96 -14.05 -17.89 6.86
N PHE A 97 -13.60 -17.51 5.69
CA PHE A 97 -14.34 -16.63 4.79
C PHE A 97 -15.62 -17.25 4.20
N SER A 98 -15.82 -18.58 4.34
CA SER A 98 -17.09 -19.21 3.95
C SER A 98 -18.29 -18.69 4.76
N GLN A 99 -18.04 -18.10 5.92
CA GLN A 99 -19.03 -17.50 6.80
C GLN A 99 -19.37 -16.03 6.47
N LEU A 100 -18.59 -15.40 5.56
CA LEU A 100 -18.66 -13.95 5.24
C LEU A 100 -19.07 -13.71 3.78
N THR A 101 -19.97 -14.49 3.24
CA THR A 101 -20.33 -14.48 1.80
C THR A 101 -20.97 -13.19 1.31
N SER A 102 -21.39 -12.28 2.20
CA SER A 102 -21.90 -10.94 1.86
C SER A 102 -20.80 -9.92 1.61
N LEU A 103 -19.53 -10.26 1.87
CA LEU A 103 -18.42 -9.34 1.79
C LEU A 103 -18.18 -8.85 0.35
N GLU A 104 -18.10 -7.53 0.20
CA GLU A 104 -17.83 -6.87 -1.08
C GLU A 104 -16.40 -6.30 -1.13
N GLU A 105 -15.82 -5.99 0.03
CA GLU A 105 -14.50 -5.36 0.15
C GLU A 105 -13.67 -6.01 1.26
N LEU A 106 -12.40 -6.31 0.97
CA LEU A 106 -11.46 -6.93 1.91
C LEU A 106 -10.10 -6.20 1.84
N TYR A 107 -9.64 -5.69 2.98
CA TYR A 107 -8.43 -4.89 3.08
C TYR A 107 -7.49 -5.37 4.19
N GLY A 108 -6.20 -5.06 4.03
CA GLY A 108 -5.19 -5.16 5.07
C GLY A 108 -4.41 -6.46 5.11
N LYS A 109 -3.93 -6.84 6.28
CA LYS A 109 -3.06 -8.01 6.49
C LYS A 109 -3.88 -9.23 6.90
N LEU A 110 -3.92 -10.24 6.05
CA LEU A 110 -4.64 -11.48 6.40
C LEU A 110 -3.87 -12.32 7.44
N PRO A 111 -4.57 -12.94 8.42
CA PRO A 111 -3.97 -13.91 9.30
C PRO A 111 -3.36 -15.08 8.52
N LEU A 112 -2.30 -15.69 9.06
CA LEU A 112 -1.65 -16.85 8.44
C LEU A 112 -2.60 -18.06 8.26
N LYS A 113 -3.62 -18.15 9.12
CA LYS A 113 -4.65 -19.21 9.08
C LYS A 113 -5.94 -18.68 8.48
N THR A 114 -5.90 -18.38 7.19
CA THR A 114 -7.06 -17.96 6.40
C THR A 114 -7.62 -19.17 5.66
N LEU A 115 -8.94 -19.36 5.75
CA LEU A 115 -9.64 -20.48 5.10
C LEU A 115 -10.69 -19.94 4.11
N SER A 116 -10.89 -20.70 3.03
CA SER A 116 -12.03 -20.52 2.13
C SER A 116 -12.13 -19.13 1.49
N ILE A 117 -11.01 -18.47 1.17
CA ILE A 117 -11.04 -17.12 0.59
C ILE A 117 -11.83 -17.07 -0.73
N GLY A 118 -11.80 -18.14 -1.53
CA GLY A 118 -12.58 -18.29 -2.76
C GLY A 118 -14.11 -18.27 -2.54
N SER A 119 -14.59 -18.44 -1.30
CA SER A 119 -16.03 -18.37 -1.00
C SER A 119 -16.60 -16.94 -1.04
N LEU A 120 -15.76 -15.91 -1.16
CA LEU A 120 -16.15 -14.51 -1.22
C LEU A 120 -16.65 -14.11 -2.63
N ILE A 121 -17.61 -14.81 -3.15
CA ILE A 121 -18.10 -14.68 -4.55
C ILE A 121 -18.69 -13.29 -4.88
N ASN A 122 -19.04 -12.48 -3.87
CA ASN A 122 -19.53 -11.12 -4.02
C ASN A 122 -18.41 -10.06 -3.92
N LEU A 123 -17.16 -10.49 -3.67
CA LEU A 123 -16.05 -9.58 -3.46
C LEU A 123 -15.73 -8.79 -4.72
N LYS A 124 -15.74 -7.47 -4.61
CA LYS A 124 -15.47 -6.51 -5.70
C LYS A 124 -14.07 -5.90 -5.59
N ARG A 125 -13.60 -5.68 -4.34
CA ARG A 125 -12.29 -5.09 -4.06
C ARG A 125 -11.53 -5.93 -3.04
N MET A 126 -10.27 -6.23 -3.36
CA MET A 126 -9.35 -6.93 -2.45
C MET A 126 -7.99 -6.25 -2.53
N MET A 127 -7.55 -5.68 -1.40
CA MET A 127 -6.23 -5.05 -1.27
C MET A 127 -5.56 -5.62 -0.02
N ILE A 128 -4.71 -6.63 -0.23
CA ILE A 128 -4.15 -7.41 0.87
C ILE A 128 -2.62 -7.47 0.83
N ARG A 129 -2.03 -7.50 2.02
CA ARG A 129 -0.59 -7.65 2.19
C ARG A 129 -0.23 -8.94 2.92
N ASP A 130 0.99 -9.40 2.69
CA ASP A 130 1.59 -10.61 3.31
C ASP A 130 0.81 -11.90 3.05
N PHE A 131 -0.04 -11.92 2.04
CA PHE A 131 -0.81 -13.13 1.69
C PHE A 131 0.12 -14.30 1.30
N LYS A 132 -0.14 -15.46 1.88
CA LYS A 132 0.62 -16.68 1.62
C LYS A 132 -0.25 -17.70 0.88
N ALA A 133 -0.24 -17.60 -0.45
CA ALA A 133 -0.92 -18.54 -1.33
C ALA A 133 -0.34 -19.95 -1.17
N LYS A 134 -1.20 -20.97 -1.04
CA LYS A 134 -0.77 -22.38 -0.88
C LYS A 134 -0.08 -22.93 -2.12
N GLY A 135 -0.54 -22.52 -3.32
CA GLY A 135 0.02 -22.91 -4.61
C GLY A 135 1.03 -21.91 -5.18
N GLU A 136 1.42 -20.88 -4.42
CA GLU A 136 2.29 -19.80 -4.88
C GLU A 136 1.78 -19.11 -6.18
N ASN A 137 0.46 -19.13 -6.37
CA ASN A 137 -0.26 -18.60 -7.52
C ASN A 137 -1.64 -18.05 -7.09
N LEU A 138 -2.52 -17.70 -8.04
CA LEU A 138 -3.84 -17.12 -7.77
C LEU A 138 -5.00 -18.13 -7.88
N GLU A 139 -4.74 -19.42 -7.85
CA GLU A 139 -5.80 -20.44 -7.97
C GLU A 139 -6.82 -20.37 -6.82
N GLU A 140 -6.41 -19.93 -5.62
CA GLU A 140 -7.34 -19.73 -4.50
C GLU A 140 -8.38 -18.61 -4.74
N PHE A 141 -8.18 -17.77 -5.77
CA PHE A 141 -9.07 -16.66 -6.11
C PHE A 141 -9.99 -16.94 -7.31
N THR A 142 -9.89 -18.12 -7.92
CA THR A 142 -10.58 -18.43 -9.19
C THR A 142 -12.10 -18.28 -9.15
N ASP A 143 -12.73 -18.39 -7.98
CA ASP A 143 -14.18 -18.26 -7.81
C ASP A 143 -14.62 -16.80 -7.51
N LEU A 144 -13.67 -15.84 -7.39
CA LEU A 144 -13.96 -14.44 -7.13
C LEU A 144 -14.37 -13.71 -8.43
N GLU A 145 -15.37 -14.21 -9.13
CA GLU A 145 -15.79 -13.72 -10.46
C GLU A 145 -16.35 -12.28 -10.45
N ALA A 146 -16.70 -11.76 -9.24
CA ALA A 146 -17.17 -10.38 -9.08
C ALA A 146 -16.01 -9.37 -8.91
N LEU A 147 -14.75 -9.84 -8.76
CA LEU A 147 -13.61 -9.01 -8.41
C LEU A 147 -13.26 -8.04 -9.55
N VAL A 148 -13.25 -6.74 -9.21
CA VAL A 148 -12.97 -5.62 -10.12
C VAL A 148 -11.59 -5.03 -9.85
N HIS A 149 -11.16 -5.02 -8.59
CA HIS A 149 -9.91 -4.45 -8.14
C HIS A 149 -9.17 -5.43 -7.23
N LEU A 150 -7.93 -5.79 -7.62
CA LEU A 150 -7.02 -6.64 -6.86
C LEU A 150 -5.70 -5.90 -6.65
N GLU A 151 -5.27 -5.78 -5.39
CA GLU A 151 -3.92 -5.37 -5.04
C GLU A 151 -3.28 -6.40 -4.10
N LEU A 152 -2.07 -6.80 -4.42
CA LEU A 152 -1.27 -7.72 -3.63
C LEU A 152 0.06 -7.07 -3.28
N MET A 153 0.40 -7.08 -1.99
CA MET A 153 1.68 -6.58 -1.51
C MET A 153 2.43 -7.66 -0.74
N ASN A 154 3.72 -7.83 -1.02
CA ASN A 154 4.62 -8.73 -0.29
C ASN A 154 4.10 -10.18 -0.17
N SER A 155 3.49 -10.70 -1.25
CA SER A 155 2.99 -12.09 -1.29
C SER A 155 4.08 -13.07 -1.75
N ASN A 156 3.86 -14.37 -1.46
CA ASN A 156 4.73 -15.45 -1.95
C ASN A 156 4.38 -15.96 -3.35
N ILE A 157 3.56 -15.24 -4.11
CA ILE A 157 3.12 -15.63 -5.44
C ILE A 157 4.28 -15.58 -6.42
N ILE A 158 4.56 -16.70 -7.09
CA ILE A 158 5.59 -16.84 -8.13
C ILE A 158 4.98 -16.62 -9.53
N SER A 159 3.71 -16.99 -9.71
CA SER A 159 2.99 -16.93 -10.96
C SER A 159 1.60 -16.32 -10.81
N LEU A 160 1.13 -15.59 -11.84
CA LEU A 160 -0.25 -15.10 -11.91
C LEU A 160 -1.27 -16.15 -12.38
N GLU A 161 -0.89 -17.44 -12.44
CA GLU A 161 -1.82 -18.53 -12.79
C GLU A 161 -3.06 -18.48 -11.89
N GLY A 162 -4.25 -18.64 -12.47
CA GLY A 162 -5.53 -18.43 -11.79
C GLY A 162 -6.20 -17.10 -12.12
N ILE A 163 -5.44 -16.06 -12.46
CA ILE A 163 -5.98 -14.71 -12.76
C ILE A 163 -6.95 -14.71 -13.95
N GLN A 164 -6.78 -15.65 -14.89
CA GLN A 164 -7.61 -15.77 -16.09
C GLN A 164 -9.10 -16.02 -15.78
N ARG A 165 -9.44 -16.40 -14.56
CA ARG A 165 -10.82 -16.58 -14.10
C ARG A 165 -11.49 -15.28 -13.67
N LEU A 166 -10.71 -14.25 -13.32
CA LEU A 166 -11.17 -12.96 -12.81
C LEU A 166 -11.64 -12.04 -13.95
N LYS A 167 -12.72 -12.42 -14.65
CA LYS A 167 -13.17 -11.78 -15.89
C LYS A 167 -13.62 -10.32 -15.74
N LYS A 168 -13.93 -9.85 -14.53
CA LYS A 168 -14.32 -8.45 -14.28
C LYS A 168 -13.16 -7.59 -13.79
N LEU A 169 -11.95 -8.18 -13.64
CA LEU A 169 -10.81 -7.46 -13.10
C LEU A 169 -10.40 -6.33 -14.04
N SER A 170 -10.53 -5.09 -13.58
CA SER A 170 -10.18 -3.89 -14.33
C SER A 170 -8.95 -3.17 -13.77
N ARG A 171 -8.60 -3.43 -12.50
CA ARG A 171 -7.43 -2.85 -11.84
C ARG A 171 -6.62 -3.95 -11.14
N LEU A 172 -5.33 -4.01 -11.45
CA LEU A 172 -4.37 -4.93 -10.83
C LEU A 172 -3.15 -4.17 -10.33
N GLY A 173 -2.87 -4.28 -9.03
CA GLY A 173 -1.66 -3.78 -8.37
C GLY A 173 -0.83 -4.93 -7.80
N LEU A 174 0.47 -4.95 -8.10
CA LEU A 174 1.42 -5.94 -7.62
C LEU A 174 2.61 -5.18 -7.01
N PHE A 175 2.69 -5.17 -5.70
CA PHE A 175 3.65 -4.35 -4.96
C PHE A 175 4.62 -5.22 -4.15
N ARG A 176 5.93 -4.93 -4.22
CA ARG A 176 6.97 -5.63 -3.43
C ARG A 176 6.89 -7.17 -3.54
N MET A 177 6.54 -7.70 -4.71
CA MET A 177 6.39 -9.15 -4.97
C MET A 177 7.76 -9.78 -5.19
N LYS A 178 8.47 -10.08 -4.09
CA LYS A 178 9.89 -10.50 -4.10
C LYS A 178 10.18 -11.79 -4.90
N VAL A 179 9.20 -12.64 -5.10
CA VAL A 179 9.38 -13.95 -5.77
C VAL A 179 8.60 -14.09 -7.08
N LEU A 180 7.81 -13.07 -7.46
CA LEU A 180 7.04 -13.09 -8.71
C LEU A 180 7.98 -13.03 -9.91
N THR A 181 7.89 -14.05 -10.77
CA THR A 181 8.69 -14.19 -12.00
C THR A 181 7.83 -14.36 -13.23
N ASN A 182 6.67 -14.99 -13.12
CA ASN A 182 5.82 -15.33 -14.24
C ASN A 182 4.52 -14.54 -14.24
N ILE A 183 4.35 -13.68 -15.23
CA ILE A 183 3.13 -12.89 -15.47
C ILE A 183 2.37 -13.28 -16.74
N GLU A 184 2.70 -14.43 -17.34
CA GLU A 184 2.15 -14.85 -18.64
C GLU A 184 0.61 -14.88 -18.66
N ALA A 185 -0.02 -15.32 -17.56
CA ALA A 185 -1.47 -15.42 -17.46
C ALA A 185 -2.20 -14.08 -17.58
N ILE A 186 -1.51 -12.92 -17.41
CA ILE A 186 -2.12 -11.60 -17.52
C ILE A 186 -2.72 -11.33 -18.90
N GLN A 187 -2.16 -11.92 -19.97
CA GLN A 187 -2.67 -11.79 -21.34
C GLN A 187 -4.13 -12.23 -21.50
N GLN A 188 -4.64 -13.06 -20.57
CA GLN A 188 -6.02 -13.53 -20.56
C GLN A 188 -7.02 -12.47 -20.06
N LEU A 189 -6.53 -11.33 -19.55
CA LEU A 189 -7.33 -10.18 -19.12
C LEU A 189 -7.46 -9.09 -20.19
N SER A 190 -7.25 -9.45 -21.45
CA SER A 190 -7.13 -8.52 -22.56
C SER A 190 -8.33 -7.59 -22.78
N GLU A 191 -9.52 -7.96 -22.33
CA GLU A 191 -10.75 -7.22 -22.59
C GLU A 191 -11.16 -6.26 -21.47
N ASN A 192 -10.66 -6.46 -20.23
CA ASN A 192 -11.19 -5.76 -19.07
C ASN A 192 -10.15 -5.01 -18.24
N LEU A 193 -8.89 -5.44 -18.24
CA LEU A 193 -7.86 -4.81 -17.41
C LEU A 193 -7.46 -3.47 -18.01
N THR A 194 -7.84 -2.37 -17.36
CA THR A 194 -7.56 -1.00 -17.80
C THR A 194 -6.39 -0.36 -17.06
N LYS A 195 -6.12 -0.81 -15.83
CA LYS A 195 -5.02 -0.30 -15.00
C LYS A 195 -4.15 -1.44 -14.47
N LEU A 196 -2.84 -1.37 -14.75
CA LEU A 196 -1.83 -2.28 -14.22
C LEU A 196 -0.71 -1.49 -13.54
N GLN A 197 -0.42 -1.85 -12.29
CA GLN A 197 0.71 -1.33 -11.53
C GLN A 197 1.57 -2.51 -11.06
N ILE A 198 2.84 -2.49 -11.40
CA ILE A 198 3.86 -3.43 -10.93
C ILE A 198 4.98 -2.58 -10.36
N GLU A 199 5.17 -2.62 -9.04
CA GLU A 199 6.09 -1.73 -8.36
C GLU A 199 6.95 -2.50 -7.35
N PHE A 200 8.24 -2.21 -7.32
CA PHE A 200 9.23 -2.91 -6.50
C PHE A 200 9.26 -4.43 -6.75
N VAL A 201 9.13 -4.85 -8.03
CA VAL A 201 9.12 -6.28 -8.45
C VAL A 201 10.27 -6.51 -9.44
N LYS A 202 11.41 -6.99 -8.93
CA LYS A 202 12.68 -7.05 -9.68
C LYS A 202 12.93 -8.39 -10.41
N ASN A 203 12.11 -9.41 -10.19
CA ASN A 203 12.39 -10.77 -10.68
C ASN A 203 11.64 -11.14 -11.97
N ILE A 204 10.80 -10.26 -12.51
CA ILE A 204 10.15 -10.46 -13.81
C ILE A 204 11.19 -10.22 -14.89
N GLN A 205 11.41 -11.24 -15.73
CA GLN A 205 12.36 -11.19 -16.86
C GLN A 205 11.67 -10.92 -18.20
N ASP A 206 10.39 -11.21 -18.31
CA ASP A 206 9.60 -11.02 -19.53
C ASP A 206 8.32 -10.23 -19.24
N PHE A 207 8.28 -8.99 -19.74
CA PHE A 207 7.12 -8.10 -19.67
C PHE A 207 6.25 -8.15 -20.94
N SER A 208 6.66 -8.91 -21.95
CA SER A 208 5.95 -9.00 -23.24
C SER A 208 4.49 -9.47 -23.15
N PRO A 209 4.08 -10.31 -22.18
CA PRO A 209 2.66 -10.68 -22.01
C PRO A 209 1.73 -9.50 -21.79
N ILE A 210 2.24 -8.39 -21.22
CA ILE A 210 1.46 -7.16 -21.01
C ILE A 210 0.97 -6.60 -22.35
N GLY A 211 1.78 -6.70 -23.42
CA GLY A 211 1.41 -6.23 -24.77
C GLY A 211 0.17 -6.89 -25.37
N LYS A 212 -0.32 -7.97 -24.77
CA LYS A 212 -1.56 -8.65 -25.18
C LYS A 212 -2.81 -8.11 -24.49
N VAL A 213 -2.66 -7.24 -23.48
CA VAL A 213 -3.77 -6.68 -22.69
C VAL A 213 -4.34 -5.46 -23.43
N GLN A 214 -5.16 -5.69 -24.45
CA GLN A 214 -5.61 -4.68 -25.40
C GLN A 214 -6.43 -3.53 -24.76
N SER A 215 -7.09 -3.78 -23.63
CA SER A 215 -7.89 -2.79 -22.90
C SER A 215 -7.06 -1.85 -22.02
N LEU A 216 -5.74 -2.08 -21.89
CA LEU A 216 -4.89 -1.35 -20.95
C LEU A 216 -4.76 0.13 -21.32
N GLN A 217 -5.04 1.00 -20.35
CA GLN A 217 -4.96 2.46 -20.48
C GLN A 217 -3.86 3.07 -19.60
N TYR A 218 -3.57 2.44 -18.47
CA TYR A 218 -2.56 2.88 -17.53
C TYR A 218 -1.61 1.74 -17.19
N LEU A 219 -0.31 1.97 -17.36
CA LEU A 219 0.76 1.04 -16.98
C LEU A 219 1.81 1.74 -16.15
N SER A 220 2.06 1.22 -14.95
CA SER A 220 3.18 1.60 -14.07
C SER A 220 4.10 0.40 -13.86
N LEU A 221 5.39 0.59 -14.09
CA LEU A 221 6.47 -0.40 -13.90
C LEU A 221 7.60 0.22 -13.05
N ASN A 222 7.25 0.77 -11.88
CA ASN A 222 8.19 1.50 -11.03
C ASN A 222 9.10 0.55 -10.22
N ALA A 223 10.39 0.90 -10.11
CA ALA A 223 11.37 0.14 -9.35
C ALA A 223 11.39 -1.37 -9.68
N CYS A 224 11.13 -1.71 -10.95
CA CYS A 224 11.14 -3.10 -11.44
C CYS A 224 12.54 -3.59 -11.86
N GLY A 225 13.58 -2.77 -11.66
CA GLY A 225 14.93 -3.09 -12.07
C GLY A 225 15.13 -3.05 -13.59
N ALA A 226 15.69 -4.12 -14.18
CA ALA A 226 15.97 -4.20 -15.60
C ALA A 226 14.74 -4.66 -16.39
N ILE A 227 14.18 -3.79 -17.25
CA ILE A 227 13.14 -4.11 -18.20
C ILE A 227 13.81 -4.33 -19.56
N PRO A 228 13.77 -5.54 -20.16
CA PRO A 228 14.50 -5.81 -21.41
C PRO A 228 14.14 -4.83 -22.53
N SER A 229 12.87 -4.54 -22.73
CA SER A 229 12.35 -3.59 -23.69
C SER A 229 10.92 -3.18 -23.35
N ILE A 230 10.53 -1.95 -23.71
CA ILE A 230 9.14 -1.48 -23.58
C ILE A 230 8.39 -1.50 -24.92
N ARG A 231 8.96 -2.11 -25.99
CA ARG A 231 8.31 -2.20 -27.32
C ARG A 231 6.98 -2.96 -27.30
N PHE A 232 6.73 -3.80 -26.30
CA PHE A 232 5.44 -4.44 -26.14
C PHE A 232 4.29 -3.43 -25.98
N THR A 233 4.57 -2.21 -25.51
CA THR A 233 3.56 -1.15 -25.35
C THR A 233 3.01 -0.65 -26.68
N GLU A 234 3.75 -0.78 -27.79
CA GLU A 234 3.27 -0.46 -29.15
C GLU A 234 2.07 -1.32 -29.57
N GLN A 235 1.85 -2.45 -28.89
CA GLN A 235 0.72 -3.35 -29.13
C GLN A 235 -0.54 -2.96 -28.34
N LEU A 236 -0.48 -1.89 -27.50
CA LEU A 236 -1.55 -1.46 -26.61
C LEU A 236 -2.28 -0.23 -27.18
N PRO A 237 -3.36 -0.43 -27.97
CA PRO A 237 -4.00 0.64 -28.74
C PRO A 237 -4.69 1.70 -27.88
N HIS A 238 -4.95 1.40 -26.62
CA HIS A 238 -5.65 2.28 -25.68
C HIS A 238 -4.75 2.83 -24.57
N LEU A 239 -3.44 2.50 -24.60
CA LEU A 239 -2.50 2.98 -23.58
C LEU A 239 -2.37 4.50 -23.66
N LYS A 240 -2.60 5.16 -22.55
CA LYS A 240 -2.54 6.61 -22.36
C LYS A 240 -1.40 7.02 -21.45
N THR A 241 -1.18 6.26 -20.39
CA THR A 241 -0.20 6.54 -19.35
C THR A 241 0.81 5.42 -19.25
N LEU A 242 2.09 5.77 -19.30
CA LEU A 242 3.21 4.85 -19.08
C LEU A 242 4.19 5.48 -18.08
N ILE A 243 4.42 4.79 -16.96
CA ILE A 243 5.34 5.22 -15.90
C ILE A 243 6.33 4.08 -15.64
N PHE A 244 7.64 4.38 -15.59
CA PHE A 244 8.68 3.41 -15.22
C PHE A 244 9.84 4.10 -14.49
N ALA A 245 9.50 4.88 -13.43
CA ALA A 245 10.48 5.45 -12.53
C ALA A 245 11.33 4.35 -11.86
N ASP A 246 12.61 4.64 -11.61
CA ASP A 246 13.56 3.73 -10.95
C ASP A 246 13.66 2.33 -11.60
N SER A 247 13.27 2.23 -12.87
CA SER A 247 13.45 1.05 -13.71
C SER A 247 14.34 1.41 -14.91
N THR A 248 15.09 0.44 -15.41
CA THR A 248 15.99 0.66 -16.55
C THR A 248 15.54 -0.14 -17.76
N VAL A 249 15.22 0.54 -18.85
CA VAL A 249 14.94 -0.09 -20.16
C VAL A 249 16.28 -0.46 -20.81
N MET A 250 16.56 -1.76 -20.91
CA MET A 250 17.92 -2.26 -21.24
C MET A 250 18.32 -2.04 -22.70
N ASP A 251 17.38 -2.11 -23.64
CA ASP A 251 17.66 -1.80 -25.06
C ASP A 251 17.80 -0.30 -25.33
N GLY A 252 17.46 0.55 -24.35
CA GLY A 252 17.54 2.00 -24.40
C GLY A 252 16.51 2.65 -25.32
N ASP A 253 15.63 1.88 -25.98
CA ASP A 253 14.63 2.41 -26.86
C ASP A 253 13.35 2.82 -26.11
N VAL A 254 13.23 4.12 -25.87
CA VAL A 254 12.06 4.74 -25.25
C VAL A 254 11.14 5.43 -26.28
N SER A 255 11.37 5.20 -27.59
CA SER A 255 10.50 5.74 -28.65
C SER A 255 9.02 5.29 -28.54
N PRO A 256 8.68 4.10 -27.96
CA PRO A 256 7.28 3.73 -27.72
C PRO A 256 6.51 4.69 -26.80
N CYS A 257 7.22 5.57 -26.07
CA CYS A 257 6.59 6.62 -25.25
C CYS A 257 6.00 7.76 -26.08
N ILE A 258 6.41 7.94 -27.35
CA ILE A 258 5.99 9.07 -28.18
C ILE A 258 4.49 8.96 -28.50
N GLY A 259 3.76 10.04 -28.21
CA GLY A 259 2.33 10.13 -28.52
C GLY A 259 1.39 9.64 -27.41
N LEU A 260 1.93 9.14 -26.28
CA LEU A 260 1.12 8.86 -25.10
C LEU A 260 0.66 10.16 -24.42
N GLU A 261 -0.48 10.12 -23.73
CA GLU A 261 -1.04 11.28 -23.03
C GLU A 261 -0.17 11.69 -21.82
N TYR A 262 0.38 10.70 -21.11
CA TYR A 262 1.28 10.92 -19.97
C TYR A 262 2.41 9.89 -19.95
N VAL A 263 3.63 10.38 -19.79
CA VAL A 263 4.84 9.55 -19.64
C VAL A 263 5.71 10.10 -18.52
N TYR A 264 6.21 9.20 -17.69
CA TYR A 264 7.25 9.53 -16.72
C TYR A 264 8.25 8.39 -16.57
N PHE A 265 9.54 8.71 -16.59
CA PHE A 265 10.63 7.77 -16.29
C PHE A 265 11.86 8.52 -15.77
N THR A 266 12.70 7.82 -15.01
CA THR A 266 14.03 8.32 -14.61
C THR A 266 14.96 8.31 -15.81
N GLU A 267 15.48 9.48 -16.22
CA GLU A 267 16.33 9.62 -17.39
C GLU A 267 17.62 8.81 -17.30
N ASN A 268 18.01 8.14 -18.38
CA ASN A 268 19.28 7.43 -18.50
C ASN A 268 20.04 7.86 -19.76
N LYS A 269 21.40 7.91 -19.67
CA LYS A 269 22.27 8.38 -20.78
C LYS A 269 22.17 7.52 -22.05
N HIS A 270 21.81 6.24 -21.93
CA HIS A 270 21.71 5.32 -23.07
C HIS A 270 20.30 5.33 -23.73
N TYR A 271 19.35 6.09 -23.20
CA TYR A 271 18.01 6.17 -23.79
C TYR A 271 18.00 6.93 -25.10
N SER A 272 17.19 6.45 -26.05
CA SER A 272 17.03 7.03 -27.38
C SER A 272 16.48 8.47 -27.37
N HIS A 273 15.69 8.82 -26.35
CA HIS A 273 15.05 10.12 -26.17
C HIS A 273 15.10 10.54 -24.68
N ARG A 274 15.08 11.85 -24.46
CA ARG A 274 14.87 12.41 -23.12
C ARG A 274 13.39 12.51 -22.79
N LEU A 275 13.05 12.55 -21.52
CA LEU A 275 11.66 12.66 -21.07
C LEU A 275 10.93 13.84 -21.73
N LYS A 276 11.55 15.02 -21.80
CA LYS A 276 11.00 16.22 -22.47
C LYS A 276 10.75 16.09 -23.97
N GLU A 277 11.30 15.08 -24.63
CA GLU A 277 11.17 14.85 -26.06
C GLU A 277 10.00 13.90 -26.37
N VAL A 278 9.61 13.08 -25.40
CA VAL A 278 8.52 12.10 -25.53
C VAL A 278 7.26 12.49 -24.78
N ALA A 279 7.39 13.27 -23.69
CA ALA A 279 6.26 13.77 -22.93
C ALA A 279 5.52 14.83 -23.76
N SER A 280 4.24 14.63 -24.01
CA SER A 280 3.37 15.70 -24.54
C SER A 280 3.33 16.86 -23.52
N VAL A 281 3.40 18.10 -24.01
CA VAL A 281 3.43 19.35 -23.22
C VAL A 281 2.07 19.62 -22.54
N HIS A 282 1.41 18.62 -22.01
CA HIS A 282 0.21 18.78 -21.20
C HIS A 282 0.57 18.52 -19.76
N ASP A 283 0.30 19.53 -18.93
CA ASP A 283 0.29 19.39 -17.48
C ASP A 283 -0.29 18.04 -17.11
N CYS A 284 0.47 17.30 -16.28
CA CYS A 284 0.02 16.06 -15.67
C CYS A 284 -1.49 16.13 -15.42
N PRO A 285 -2.32 15.26 -16.05
CA PRO A 285 -3.65 15.03 -15.51
C PRO A 285 -3.36 14.51 -14.11
N SER A 286 -3.45 15.43 -13.18
CA SER A 286 -3.12 15.21 -11.79
C SER A 286 -3.64 13.84 -11.39
N HIS A 287 -2.91 13.11 -10.56
CA HIS A 287 -3.40 12.07 -9.66
C HIS A 287 -4.80 12.38 -9.06
N LYS A 288 -5.26 13.63 -9.24
CA LYS A 288 -6.57 14.15 -8.84
C LYS A 288 -7.77 13.43 -9.43
N GLU A 289 -7.74 12.91 -10.64
CA GLU A 289 -8.96 12.32 -11.22
C GLU A 289 -9.11 10.81 -11.02
N SER A 290 -8.03 10.06 -10.82
CA SER A 290 -8.15 8.62 -10.47
C SER A 290 -8.44 8.38 -8.98
N LEU A 291 -8.16 9.36 -8.10
CA LEU A 291 -8.47 9.33 -6.66
C LEU A 291 -9.76 10.10 -6.31
N ILE A 292 -10.24 11.03 -7.17
CA ILE A 292 -11.40 11.90 -6.89
C ILE A 292 -12.74 11.22 -7.13
N GLN A 293 -12.82 10.12 -7.89
CA GLN A 293 -14.10 9.40 -8.04
C GLN A 293 -14.37 8.38 -6.94
N GLU A 294 -13.42 8.09 -6.06
CA GLU A 294 -13.64 7.22 -4.90
C GLU A 294 -12.99 7.77 -3.62
N GLY A 295 -13.22 9.03 -3.37
CA GLY A 295 -13.34 9.54 -1.98
C GLY A 295 -12.07 9.73 -1.17
N THR A 296 -11.03 10.41 -1.67
CA THR A 296 -10.08 11.13 -0.82
C THR A 296 -9.90 12.55 -1.33
N GLU A 297 -10.08 13.54 -0.44
CA GLU A 297 -9.97 14.96 -0.78
C GLU A 297 -8.54 15.38 -1.10
N ALA A 298 -8.43 16.36 -2.01
CA ALA A 298 -7.19 16.86 -2.57
C ALA A 298 -6.37 17.66 -1.56
N MET A 299 -5.08 17.36 -1.47
CA MET A 299 -4.05 18.23 -0.88
C MET A 299 -3.31 19.02 -1.98
N PRO A 300 -2.79 20.22 -1.69
CA PRO A 300 -2.27 21.15 -2.69
C PRO A 300 -0.86 20.79 -3.20
N LYS A 301 -0.58 21.21 -4.42
CA LYS A 301 0.61 20.91 -5.22
C LYS A 301 1.92 21.45 -4.62
N ASN A 302 2.89 20.57 -4.38
CA ASN A 302 4.29 20.87 -4.70
C ASN A 302 5.02 19.55 -5.02
N THR A 303 5.43 19.40 -6.24
CA THR A 303 5.97 18.19 -6.83
C THR A 303 7.42 17.96 -6.42
N ASN A 304 7.75 16.78 -5.98
CA ASN A 304 9.02 16.05 -5.80
C ASN A 304 9.47 15.70 -4.38
N CYS A 305 8.90 16.26 -3.31
CA CYS A 305 9.23 15.84 -1.93
C CYS A 305 8.06 15.14 -1.21
N GLU A 306 6.81 15.29 -1.69
CA GLU A 306 5.63 14.85 -0.94
C GLU A 306 5.29 13.35 -1.09
N GLU A 307 5.60 12.73 -2.22
CA GLU A 307 5.42 11.27 -2.39
C GLU A 307 6.44 10.42 -1.61
N GLN A 308 7.54 11.03 -1.17
CA GLN A 308 8.62 10.32 -0.47
C GLN A 308 8.48 10.36 1.06
N LEU A 309 7.52 11.10 1.61
CA LEU A 309 7.25 11.18 3.05
C LEU A 309 5.99 10.41 3.47
N LEU A 310 5.66 9.32 2.77
CA LEU A 310 4.60 8.39 3.16
C LEU A 310 4.74 7.92 4.61
N LEU A 311 5.95 7.74 5.08
CA LEU A 311 6.30 7.38 6.44
C LEU A 311 5.66 8.33 7.48
N THR A 312 5.88 9.64 7.34
CA THR A 312 5.35 10.63 8.28
C THR A 312 3.85 10.89 8.10
N GLN A 313 3.29 10.56 6.93
CA GLN A 313 1.84 10.52 6.75
C GLN A 313 1.21 9.34 7.48
N GLU A 314 1.85 8.18 7.50
CA GLU A 314 1.44 7.03 8.30
C GLU A 314 1.51 7.35 9.79
N TRP A 315 2.53 8.07 10.26
CA TRP A 315 2.64 8.54 11.64
C TRP A 315 1.54 9.55 12.01
N ARG A 316 1.16 10.47 11.09
CA ARG A 316 0.00 11.35 11.31
C ARG A 316 -1.30 10.58 11.43
N MET A 317 -1.51 9.57 10.58
CA MET A 317 -2.69 8.72 10.71
C MET A 317 -2.70 7.98 12.04
N ARG A 318 -1.55 7.46 12.50
CA ARG A 318 -1.43 6.82 13.82
C ARG A 318 -1.71 7.82 14.95
N MET A 319 -1.18 9.03 14.88
CA MET A 319 -1.47 10.11 15.84
C MET A 319 -2.97 10.47 15.84
N GLU A 320 -3.60 10.62 14.68
CA GLU A 320 -5.03 10.87 14.55
C GLU A 320 -5.87 9.71 15.11
N ASP A 321 -5.37 8.48 14.99
CA ASP A 321 -5.97 7.27 15.57
C ASP A 321 -5.70 7.15 17.09
N GLY A 322 -4.96 8.10 17.69
CA GLY A 322 -4.75 8.21 19.13
C GLY A 322 -3.49 7.53 19.64
N ASP A 323 -2.47 7.40 18.80
CA ASP A 323 -1.12 7.01 19.19
C ASP A 323 -0.48 8.21 19.92
N ASP A 324 -0.30 8.08 21.24
CA ASP A 324 0.16 9.16 22.12
C ASP A 324 1.68 9.42 21.97
N GLU A 325 2.42 8.53 21.27
CA GLU A 325 3.86 8.70 20.98
C GLU A 325 4.09 9.79 19.92
N PHE A 326 3.08 10.04 19.07
CA PHE A 326 3.17 11.05 18.02
C PHE A 326 2.45 12.35 18.40
N THR A 327 3.11 13.45 18.05
CA THR A 327 2.56 14.80 18.07
C THR A 327 2.82 15.46 16.72
N GLU A 328 2.00 16.45 16.32
CA GLU A 328 2.27 17.20 15.09
C GLU A 328 3.67 17.84 15.10
N GLU A 329 4.18 18.18 16.30
CA GLU A 329 5.48 18.81 16.47
C GLU A 329 6.62 17.81 16.17
N ASN A 330 6.60 16.58 16.74
CA ASN A 330 7.66 15.60 16.49
C ASN A 330 7.61 15.07 15.05
N ILE A 331 6.42 14.88 14.47
CA ILE A 331 6.24 14.49 13.07
C ILE A 331 6.78 15.57 12.12
N ALA A 332 6.40 16.84 12.30
CA ALA A 332 6.87 17.95 11.46
C ALA A 332 8.39 18.18 11.58
N ALA A 333 8.95 17.99 12.77
CA ALA A 333 10.39 18.06 12.99
C ALA A 333 11.12 16.93 12.24
N THR A 334 10.60 15.69 12.32
CA THR A 334 11.12 14.55 11.56
C THR A 334 11.04 14.78 10.06
N GLU A 335 9.90 15.27 9.55
CA GLU A 335 9.76 15.64 8.13
C GLU A 335 10.82 16.62 7.67
N THR A 336 11.13 17.61 8.50
CA THR A 336 12.17 18.60 8.18
C THR A 336 13.53 17.91 8.01
N VAL A 337 13.89 17.00 8.92
CA VAL A 337 15.15 16.25 8.82
C VAL A 337 15.18 15.38 7.56
N LEU A 338 14.09 14.67 7.27
CA LEU A 338 14.01 13.78 6.11
C LEU A 338 14.01 14.56 4.78
N ARG A 339 13.37 15.73 4.72
CA ARG A 339 13.41 16.62 3.54
C ARG A 339 14.82 17.16 3.28
N ASP A 340 15.52 17.59 4.33
CA ASP A 340 16.89 18.06 4.23
C ASP A 340 17.83 16.93 3.77
N TYR A 341 17.62 15.70 4.28
CA TYR A 341 18.34 14.50 3.86
C TYR A 341 18.21 14.26 2.37
N MET A 342 16.98 14.22 1.87
CA MET A 342 16.70 14.00 0.45
C MET A 342 17.24 15.14 -0.41
N GLY A 343 17.07 16.38 0.03
CA GLY A 343 17.66 17.55 -0.61
C GLY A 343 19.17 17.46 -0.71
N GLY A 344 19.83 17.05 0.37
CA GLY A 344 21.27 16.82 0.41
C GLY A 344 21.73 15.79 -0.61
N LEU A 345 21.06 14.63 -0.70
CA LEU A 345 21.37 13.59 -1.67
C LEU A 345 21.12 14.05 -3.13
N THR A 346 20.03 14.77 -3.37
CA THR A 346 19.65 15.23 -4.72
C THR A 346 20.63 16.27 -5.28
N HIS A 347 21.26 17.06 -4.41
CA HIS A 347 22.25 18.07 -4.83
C HIS A 347 23.62 17.50 -5.19
N LEU A 348 23.89 16.23 -4.88
CA LEU A 348 25.14 15.57 -5.24
C LEU A 348 25.16 15.21 -6.74
N GLN A 349 26.20 15.65 -7.43
CA GLN A 349 26.47 15.26 -8.82
C GLN A 349 27.54 14.17 -8.83
N GLU A 350 27.22 12.94 -9.20
CA GLU A 350 28.11 11.76 -9.19
C GLU A 350 28.78 11.58 -7.81
N PRO A 351 28.02 11.36 -6.72
CA PRO A 351 28.54 11.34 -5.36
C PRO A 351 29.50 10.17 -5.12
N SER A 352 30.54 10.42 -4.37
CA SER A 352 31.36 9.34 -3.79
C SER A 352 30.62 8.67 -2.64
N GLN A 353 30.94 7.40 -2.36
CA GLN A 353 30.42 6.66 -1.20
C GLN A 353 30.56 7.47 0.11
N LYS A 354 31.70 8.17 0.28
CA LYS A 354 31.96 8.98 1.48
C LYS A 354 31.04 10.17 1.63
N GLU A 355 30.62 10.80 0.54
CA GLU A 355 29.70 11.93 0.57
C GLU A 355 28.29 11.47 0.94
N ILE A 356 27.84 10.34 0.40
CA ILE A 356 26.56 9.73 0.75
C ILE A 356 26.55 9.34 2.23
N ILE A 357 27.57 8.60 2.69
CA ILE A 357 27.73 8.17 4.10
C ILE A 357 27.73 9.36 5.05
N LYS A 358 28.37 10.47 4.66
CA LYS A 358 28.39 11.69 5.46
C LYS A 358 26.98 12.26 5.66
N ILE A 359 26.18 12.34 4.60
CA ILE A 359 24.81 12.85 4.68
C ILE A 359 23.93 11.90 5.51
N VAL A 360 24.07 10.57 5.34
CA VAL A 360 23.38 9.58 6.18
C VAL A 360 23.72 9.79 7.65
N LYS A 361 25.01 9.92 7.99
CA LYS A 361 25.45 10.17 9.36
C LYS A 361 24.85 11.44 9.95
N GLU A 362 24.91 12.56 9.22
CA GLU A 362 24.34 13.84 9.67
C GLU A 362 22.83 13.72 9.93
N THR A 363 22.13 12.96 9.11
CA THR A 363 20.69 12.70 9.25
C THR A 363 20.40 11.85 10.50
N VAL A 364 21.12 10.76 10.70
CA VAL A 364 20.96 9.88 11.87
C VAL A 364 21.22 10.65 13.17
N LEU A 365 22.27 11.47 13.23
CA LEU A 365 22.57 12.29 14.41
C LEU A 365 21.48 13.33 14.69
N ARG A 366 20.84 13.89 13.66
CA ARG A 366 19.72 14.81 13.84
C ARG A 366 18.48 14.07 14.36
N LEU A 367 18.23 12.85 13.88
CA LEU A 367 17.13 12.01 14.39
C LEU A 367 17.36 11.59 15.85
N ASN A 368 18.61 11.28 16.25
CA ASN A 368 18.96 11.04 17.66
C ASN A 368 18.58 12.25 18.52
N ALA A 369 18.97 13.46 18.10
CA ALA A 369 18.66 14.70 18.82
C ALA A 369 17.14 14.95 18.92
N LEU A 370 16.37 14.69 17.85
CA LEU A 370 14.92 14.78 17.88
C LEU A 370 14.30 13.76 18.83
N ASN A 371 14.79 12.52 18.79
CA ASN A 371 14.28 11.46 19.64
C ASN A 371 14.47 11.79 21.14
N GLU A 372 15.61 12.39 21.51
CA GLU A 372 15.85 12.88 22.86
C GLU A 372 14.97 14.10 23.21
N GLU A 373 14.76 15.03 22.26
CA GLU A 373 13.96 16.25 22.45
C GLU A 373 12.48 15.95 22.68
N TYR A 374 11.96 14.90 22.04
CA TYR A 374 10.54 14.52 22.06
C TYR A 374 10.26 13.22 22.81
N ASP A 375 10.92 13.00 23.96
CA ASP A 375 10.67 11.89 24.90
C ASP A 375 10.79 10.47 24.31
N PHE A 376 11.74 10.26 23.38
CA PHE A 376 12.07 8.95 22.79
C PHE A 376 10.92 8.29 22.01
N PHE A 377 10.22 9.05 21.20
CA PHE A 377 9.08 8.61 20.37
C PHE A 377 9.44 7.63 19.24
N ILE A 378 10.74 7.48 18.89
CA ILE A 378 11.21 6.50 17.89
C ILE A 378 11.38 5.16 18.60
N GLU A 379 10.37 4.30 18.49
CA GLU A 379 10.39 2.95 19.02
C GLU A 379 10.84 1.93 17.97
N THR A 380 10.58 0.64 18.18
CA THR A 380 11.05 -0.44 17.31
C THR A 380 10.49 -0.33 15.90
N GLN A 381 9.23 0.07 15.74
CA GLN A 381 8.59 0.17 14.41
C GLN A 381 9.13 1.39 13.66
N GLU A 382 9.15 2.56 14.29
CA GLU A 382 9.67 3.80 13.71
C GLU A 382 11.13 3.67 13.31
N ARG A 383 11.91 2.94 14.12
CA ARG A 383 13.30 2.63 13.83
C ARG A 383 13.46 1.87 12.51
N GLU A 384 12.69 0.81 12.30
CA GLU A 384 12.73 0.02 11.08
C GLU A 384 12.27 0.86 9.87
N GLU A 385 11.23 1.65 10.03
CA GLU A 385 10.69 2.53 9.00
C GLU A 385 11.69 3.62 8.59
N LEU A 386 12.35 4.27 9.55
CA LEU A 386 13.38 5.28 9.30
C LEU A 386 14.63 4.65 8.67
N TYR A 387 15.03 3.48 9.15
CA TYR A 387 16.15 2.73 8.58
C TYR A 387 15.90 2.41 7.11
N GLU A 388 14.76 1.81 6.79
CA GLU A 388 14.38 1.49 5.41
C GLU A 388 14.40 2.75 4.53
N PHE A 389 13.78 3.83 5.00
CA PHE A 389 13.74 5.11 4.28
C PHE A 389 15.14 5.67 4.00
N ILE A 390 16.02 5.69 5.01
CA ILE A 390 17.37 6.24 4.88
C ILE A 390 18.18 5.38 3.93
N MET A 391 18.18 4.06 4.10
CA MET A 391 18.98 3.15 3.27
C MET A 391 18.51 3.13 1.82
N GLU A 392 17.21 3.08 1.55
CA GLU A 392 16.69 3.12 0.18
C GLU A 392 17.10 4.39 -0.56
N ASN A 393 17.00 5.55 0.10
CA ASN A 393 17.38 6.82 -0.54
C ASN A 393 18.89 6.96 -0.71
N ALA A 394 19.72 6.46 0.22
CA ALA A 394 21.16 6.42 0.08
C ALA A 394 21.59 5.50 -1.09
N GLN A 395 20.97 4.33 -1.23
CA GLN A 395 21.21 3.41 -2.34
C GLN A 395 20.79 4.01 -3.69
N ARG A 396 19.64 4.71 -3.75
CA ARG A 396 19.23 5.48 -4.93
C ARG A 396 20.24 6.56 -5.32
N ALA A 397 20.90 7.18 -4.34
CA ALA A 397 21.96 8.15 -4.57
C ALA A 397 23.29 7.50 -4.98
N GLY A 398 23.40 6.17 -4.98
CA GLY A 398 24.58 5.42 -5.42
C GLY A 398 25.37 4.74 -4.31
N LEU A 399 24.83 4.58 -3.10
CA LEU A 399 25.47 3.81 -2.04
C LEU A 399 25.47 2.31 -2.42
N GLU A 400 26.66 1.69 -2.40
CA GLU A 400 26.87 0.30 -2.90
C GLU A 400 26.88 -0.75 -1.77
N THR A 401 26.35 -0.48 -0.59
CA THR A 401 26.27 -1.45 0.52
C THR A 401 24.84 -1.88 0.79
N GLU A 402 24.68 -3.14 1.18
CA GLU A 402 23.44 -3.71 1.74
C GLU A 402 23.48 -3.77 3.28
N GLU A 403 24.63 -3.45 3.90
CA GLU A 403 24.79 -3.42 5.35
C GLU A 403 24.14 -2.17 5.93
N ASP A 404 23.54 -2.30 7.12
CA ASP A 404 22.98 -1.17 7.87
C ASP A 404 24.10 -0.24 8.37
N ILE A 405 24.39 0.81 7.59
CA ILE A 405 25.37 1.80 7.99
C ILE A 405 24.86 2.79 9.04
N THR A 406 23.53 2.79 9.34
CA THR A 406 22.97 3.68 10.34
C THR A 406 23.24 3.18 11.75
N GLU A 407 23.43 1.88 11.94
CA GLU A 407 23.66 1.22 13.23
C GLU A 407 24.86 1.80 13.99
N GLU A 408 25.91 2.24 13.28
CA GLU A 408 27.11 2.84 13.89
C GLU A 408 26.81 4.14 14.68
N TRP A 409 25.76 4.89 14.30
CA TRP A 409 25.46 6.22 14.87
C TRP A 409 24.08 6.33 15.50
N ARG A 410 23.25 5.34 15.33
CA ARG A 410 21.87 5.31 15.79
C ARG A 410 21.80 5.05 17.29
N GLU A 411 20.99 5.86 18.01
CA GLU A 411 20.73 5.77 19.44
C GLU A 411 19.24 5.45 19.76
N TRP A 412 18.46 5.21 18.74
CA TRP A 412 17.02 4.83 18.78
C TRP A 412 16.74 3.47 18.20
#